data_270870e53d68b6820ca070518c0ae451
#
_entry.id   270870e53d68b6820ca070518c0ae451
#
_cell.length_a   1.000
_cell.length_b   1.000
_cell.length_c   1.000
_cell.angle_alpha   90.00
_cell.angle_beta   90.00
_cell.angle_gamma   90.00
#
_symmetry.space_group_name_H-M   'P 1'
#
loop_
_entity.id
_entity.type
_entity.pdbx_description
1 polymer ?
#
loop_
_entity_poly.entity_id
_entity_poly.type
_entity_poly.pdbx_seq_one_letter_code
_entity_poly.pdbx_strand_id
1 'polypeptide(L)'
;LYALAIDALGSIAEIESQSELEWKKFHPIYESFKTDVSEFVDTLEKCKEIKLDDWKDEIIDLDFWTDNRFSELTANAEQLYQRTLTGEFAPNYGLSDVKMDRDSLAQLNGSLDGLIVEAKKRASHALHRHTLALSAEDCLNAHCFLTTTFQFEEGDQRKSFIAELERSIDEVKITLVFTPEGRDEEAWCFIHHNQYIDPNKYEVLVK
;
A
#
# COMPACT_ATOMS: atom_id res chain seq x y z
N LEU A 1 50.80 -2.42 -47.73
CA LEU A 1 49.33 -2.57 -47.82
C LEU A 1 48.86 -3.96 -47.34
N TYR A 2 49.53 -5.06 -47.79
CA TYR A 2 49.13 -6.43 -47.42
C TYR A 2 49.35 -6.73 -45.93
N ALA A 3 50.44 -6.27 -45.35
CA ALA A 3 50.71 -6.44 -43.91
C ALA A 3 49.65 -5.69 -43.01
N LEU A 4 49.30 -4.47 -43.39
CA LEU A 4 48.26 -3.69 -42.67
C LEU A 4 46.91 -4.35 -42.76
N ALA A 5 46.53 -5.03 -43.82
CA ALA A 5 45.25 -5.74 -43.93
C ALA A 5 45.26 -7.01 -43.07
N ILE A 6 46.38 -7.72 -42.91
CA ILE A 6 46.50 -8.88 -42.04
C ILE A 6 46.38 -8.46 -40.56
N ASP A 7 47.06 -7.37 -40.16
CA ASP A 7 46.96 -6.83 -38.80
C ASP A 7 45.53 -6.37 -38.47
N ALA A 8 44.85 -5.72 -39.42
CA ALA A 8 43.46 -5.32 -39.25
C ALA A 8 42.49 -6.52 -39.09
N LEU A 9 42.68 -7.58 -39.88
CA LEU A 9 41.90 -8.81 -39.76
C LEU A 9 42.18 -9.53 -38.45
N GLY A 10 43.42 -9.54 -37.95
CA GLY A 10 43.77 -10.07 -36.63
C GLY A 10 43.07 -9.31 -35.49
N SER A 11 43.07 -7.98 -35.56
CA SER A 11 42.41 -7.13 -34.58
C SER A 11 40.87 -7.32 -34.56
N ILE A 12 40.25 -7.51 -35.73
CA ILE A 12 38.82 -7.79 -35.86
C ILE A 12 38.48 -9.14 -35.18
N ALA A 13 39.27 -10.19 -35.48
CA ALA A 13 39.05 -11.51 -34.87
C ALA A 13 39.20 -11.51 -33.34
N GLU A 14 40.13 -10.71 -32.79
CA GLU A 14 40.31 -10.52 -31.36
C GLU A 14 39.08 -9.80 -30.73
N ILE A 15 38.60 -8.75 -31.39
CA ILE A 15 37.41 -8.01 -30.95
C ILE A 15 36.16 -8.91 -30.97
N GLU A 16 35.96 -9.68 -32.01
CA GLU A 16 34.85 -10.64 -32.12
C GLU A 16 34.92 -11.70 -31.02
N SER A 17 36.11 -12.26 -30.75
CA SER A 17 36.32 -13.26 -29.70
C SER A 17 36.05 -12.70 -28.30
N GLN A 18 36.47 -11.46 -28.02
CA GLN A 18 36.20 -10.79 -26.76
C GLN A 18 34.70 -10.48 -26.60
N SER A 19 34.05 -9.98 -27.64
CA SER A 19 32.63 -9.69 -27.68
C SER A 19 31.77 -10.94 -27.40
N GLU A 20 32.11 -12.07 -28.03
CA GLU A 20 31.44 -13.35 -27.77
C GLU A 20 31.62 -13.82 -26.31
N LEU A 21 32.78 -13.58 -25.72
CA LEU A 21 33.09 -14.00 -24.34
C LEU A 21 32.34 -13.13 -23.33
N GLU A 22 32.21 -11.84 -23.59
CA GLU A 22 31.41 -10.91 -22.79
C GLU A 22 29.91 -11.22 -22.91
N TRP A 23 29.43 -11.49 -24.12
CA TRP A 23 28.06 -11.91 -24.34
C TRP A 23 27.70 -13.21 -23.60
N LYS A 24 28.56 -14.22 -23.63
CA LYS A 24 28.37 -15.48 -22.92
C LYS A 24 28.30 -15.29 -21.39
N LYS A 25 28.93 -14.25 -20.85
CA LYS A 25 28.83 -13.89 -19.43
C LYS A 25 27.59 -13.05 -19.11
N PHE A 26 27.24 -12.14 -19.99
CA PHE A 26 26.14 -11.21 -19.82
C PHE A 26 24.76 -11.88 -19.97
N HIS A 27 24.58 -12.63 -21.04
CA HIS A 27 23.28 -13.18 -21.43
C HIS A 27 22.59 -14.00 -20.35
N PRO A 28 23.22 -14.96 -19.66
CA PRO A 28 22.53 -15.72 -18.60
C PRO A 28 22.14 -14.86 -17.39
N ILE A 29 22.91 -13.82 -17.06
CA ILE A 29 22.61 -12.90 -15.98
C ILE A 29 21.42 -12.02 -16.35
N TYR A 30 21.39 -11.57 -17.59
CA TYR A 30 20.31 -10.76 -18.14
C TYR A 30 19.00 -11.54 -18.22
N GLU A 31 19.00 -12.77 -18.74
CA GLU A 31 17.80 -13.62 -18.82
C GLU A 31 17.23 -13.95 -17.42
N SER A 32 18.12 -14.24 -16.46
CA SER A 32 17.69 -14.41 -15.07
C SER A 32 17.01 -13.14 -14.53
N PHE A 33 17.59 -11.98 -14.77
CA PHE A 33 17.03 -10.71 -14.31
C PHE A 33 15.70 -10.40 -14.99
N LYS A 34 15.56 -10.65 -16.28
CA LYS A 34 14.31 -10.51 -17.03
C LYS A 34 13.19 -11.37 -16.45
N THR A 35 13.53 -12.60 -16.05
CA THR A 35 12.59 -13.49 -15.35
C THR A 35 12.18 -12.90 -14.00
N ASP A 36 13.15 -12.44 -13.20
CA ASP A 36 12.89 -11.85 -11.87
C ASP A 36 11.94 -10.64 -11.96
N VAL A 37 12.12 -9.76 -12.97
CA VAL A 37 11.25 -8.60 -13.20
C VAL A 37 9.86 -9.02 -13.65
N SER A 38 9.75 -10.01 -14.53
CA SER A 38 8.45 -10.53 -14.99
C SER A 38 7.65 -11.14 -13.82
N GLU A 39 8.30 -11.94 -12.98
CA GLU A 39 7.68 -12.53 -11.79
C GLU A 39 7.24 -11.47 -10.78
N PHE A 40 7.98 -10.38 -10.67
CA PHE A 40 7.58 -9.26 -9.81
C PHE A 40 6.33 -8.55 -10.34
N VAL A 41 6.24 -8.28 -11.65
CA VAL A 41 5.04 -7.69 -12.27
C VAL A 41 3.83 -8.61 -12.08
N ASP A 42 3.98 -9.91 -12.28
CA ASP A 42 2.92 -10.90 -12.01
C ASP A 42 2.51 -10.91 -10.53
N THR A 43 3.44 -10.66 -9.63
CA THR A 43 3.17 -10.57 -8.19
C THR A 43 2.35 -9.32 -7.86
N LEU A 44 2.64 -8.19 -8.48
CA LEU A 44 1.85 -6.95 -8.30
C LEU A 44 0.39 -7.15 -8.71
N GLU A 45 0.14 -7.84 -9.83
CA GLU A 45 -1.24 -8.15 -10.24
C GLU A 45 -2.01 -8.96 -9.19
N LYS A 46 -1.34 -9.89 -8.52
CA LYS A 46 -1.93 -10.71 -7.45
C LYS A 46 -2.11 -9.98 -6.13
N CYS A 47 -1.34 -8.91 -5.92
CA CYS A 47 -1.37 -8.11 -4.70
C CYS A 47 -2.38 -6.95 -4.74
N LYS A 48 -3.10 -6.73 -5.83
CA LYS A 48 -4.15 -5.69 -5.90
C LYS A 48 -5.17 -5.83 -4.79
N GLU A 49 -5.55 -7.07 -4.53
CA GLU A 49 -6.50 -7.45 -3.48
C GLU A 49 -5.83 -8.42 -2.52
N ILE A 50 -5.77 -8.08 -1.25
CA ILE A 50 -5.15 -8.89 -0.22
C ILE A 50 -6.13 -9.21 0.91
N LYS A 51 -5.95 -10.37 1.54
CA LYS A 51 -6.75 -10.76 2.70
C LYS A 51 -6.16 -10.20 3.98
N LEU A 52 -7.04 -9.80 4.90
CA LEU A 52 -6.66 -9.48 6.27
C LEU A 52 -6.49 -10.77 7.07
N ASP A 53 -5.38 -10.89 7.80
CA ASP A 53 -5.01 -12.12 8.51
C ASP A 53 -6.00 -12.44 9.64
N ASP A 54 -6.49 -11.42 10.35
CA ASP A 54 -7.40 -11.55 11.50
C ASP A 54 -8.89 -11.57 11.13
N TRP A 55 -9.23 -11.31 9.84
CA TRP A 55 -10.59 -11.15 9.36
C TRP A 55 -10.80 -12.04 8.13
N LYS A 56 -11.21 -13.29 8.35
CA LYS A 56 -11.16 -14.40 7.38
C LYS A 56 -11.78 -14.17 6.02
N ASP A 57 -12.71 -13.24 5.90
CA ASP A 57 -13.45 -12.99 4.65
C ASP A 57 -13.26 -11.58 4.10
N GLU A 58 -12.48 -10.73 4.79
CA GLU A 58 -12.26 -9.36 4.36
C GLU A 58 -11.10 -9.29 3.36
N ILE A 59 -11.43 -8.81 2.17
CA ILE A 59 -10.50 -8.50 1.09
C ILE A 59 -10.35 -7.00 1.01
N ILE A 60 -9.13 -6.50 0.99
CA ILE A 60 -8.84 -5.09 0.92
C ILE A 60 -8.15 -4.75 -0.40
N ASP A 61 -8.51 -3.61 -0.98
CA ASP A 61 -7.86 -3.00 -2.13
C ASP A 61 -6.60 -2.28 -1.66
N LEU A 62 -5.43 -2.72 -2.12
CA LEU A 62 -4.14 -2.19 -1.69
C LEU A 62 -3.97 -0.72 -2.09
N ASP A 63 -4.48 -0.34 -3.27
CA ASP A 63 -4.34 1.04 -3.77
C ASP A 63 -5.15 2.03 -2.94
N PHE A 64 -6.40 1.66 -2.60
CA PHE A 64 -7.25 2.46 -1.70
C PHE A 64 -6.57 2.70 -0.34
N TRP A 65 -6.06 1.64 0.30
CA TRP A 65 -5.50 1.75 1.64
C TRP A 65 -4.10 2.39 1.70
N THR A 66 -3.44 2.55 0.55
CA THR A 66 -2.11 3.19 0.45
C THR A 66 -2.12 4.56 -0.23
N ASP A 67 -3.31 5.17 -0.41
CA ASP A 67 -3.46 6.49 -1.02
C ASP A 67 -2.86 6.57 -2.43
N ASN A 68 -3.16 5.56 -3.28
CA ASN A 68 -2.69 5.37 -4.66
C ASN A 68 -1.17 5.12 -4.80
N ARG A 69 -0.43 4.89 -3.71
CA ARG A 69 1.00 4.58 -3.79
C ARG A 69 1.29 3.21 -4.41
N PHE A 70 0.32 2.29 -4.35
CA PHE A 70 0.46 1.00 -5.04
C PHE A 70 0.39 1.18 -6.56
N SER A 71 -0.47 2.04 -7.09
CA SER A 71 -0.48 2.40 -8.52
C SER A 71 0.83 3.04 -8.96
N GLU A 72 1.44 3.92 -8.14
CA GLU A 72 2.75 4.50 -8.42
C GLU A 72 3.86 3.44 -8.46
N LEU A 73 3.85 2.50 -7.51
CA LEU A 73 4.78 1.37 -7.49
C LEU A 73 4.65 0.51 -8.74
N THR A 74 3.41 0.20 -9.14
CA THR A 74 3.11 -0.59 -10.34
C THR A 74 3.62 0.11 -11.61
N ALA A 75 3.43 1.42 -11.72
CA ALA A 75 3.95 2.20 -12.85
C ALA A 75 5.48 2.17 -12.91
N ASN A 76 6.17 2.26 -11.78
CA ASN A 76 7.62 2.16 -11.72
C ASN A 76 8.13 0.75 -12.10
N ALA A 77 7.43 -0.29 -11.66
CA ALA A 77 7.74 -1.67 -12.03
C ALA A 77 7.55 -1.92 -13.52
N GLU A 78 6.49 -1.39 -14.11
CA GLU A 78 6.25 -1.48 -15.55
C GLU A 78 7.33 -0.74 -16.35
N GLN A 79 7.79 0.43 -15.91
CA GLN A 79 8.92 1.12 -16.54
C GLN A 79 10.19 0.29 -16.49
N LEU A 80 10.49 -0.36 -15.36
CA LEU A 80 11.64 -1.27 -15.24
C LEU A 80 11.50 -2.46 -16.19
N TYR A 81 10.30 -3.04 -16.27
CA TYR A 81 10.00 -4.16 -17.17
C TYR A 81 10.20 -3.76 -18.63
N GLN A 82 9.67 -2.63 -19.07
CA GLN A 82 9.86 -2.13 -20.44
C GLN A 82 11.33 -1.84 -20.73
N ARG A 83 12.08 -1.24 -19.80
CA ARG A 83 13.51 -1.03 -19.93
C ARG A 83 14.27 -2.36 -20.06
N THR A 84 13.87 -3.36 -19.29
CA THR A 84 14.46 -4.71 -19.39
C THR A 84 14.16 -5.35 -20.74
N LEU A 85 12.95 -5.25 -21.28
CA LEU A 85 12.63 -5.80 -22.60
C LEU A 85 13.42 -5.14 -23.74
N THR A 86 13.70 -3.86 -23.63
CA THR A 86 14.44 -3.10 -24.67
C THR A 86 15.97 -3.16 -24.50
N GLY A 87 16.45 -3.49 -23.30
CA GLY A 87 17.87 -3.52 -22.94
C GLY A 87 18.69 -4.49 -23.79
N GLU A 88 18.12 -5.64 -24.18
CA GLU A 88 18.79 -6.64 -25.05
C GLU A 88 19.25 -6.05 -26.37
N PHE A 89 18.53 -5.05 -26.88
CA PHE A 89 18.82 -4.42 -28.17
C PHE A 89 19.56 -3.09 -28.02
N ALA A 90 19.79 -2.63 -26.80
CA ALA A 90 20.45 -1.36 -26.55
C ALA A 90 21.99 -1.52 -26.58
N PRO A 91 22.70 -0.83 -27.46
CA PRO A 91 24.16 -1.05 -27.70
C PRO A 91 25.03 -0.77 -26.47
N ASN A 92 24.52 -0.05 -25.50
CA ASN A 92 25.26 0.35 -24.29
C ASN A 92 24.69 -0.29 -22.99
N TYR A 93 23.76 -1.23 -23.08
CA TYR A 93 23.20 -1.91 -21.89
C TYR A 93 24.09 -3.09 -21.51
N GLY A 94 24.71 -3.05 -20.37
CA GLY A 94 25.71 -4.02 -19.94
C GLY A 94 25.47 -4.51 -18.48
N LEU A 95 26.47 -5.24 -17.96
CA LEU A 95 26.40 -5.81 -16.60
C LEU A 95 26.19 -4.77 -15.50
N SER A 96 26.73 -3.56 -15.67
CA SER A 96 26.52 -2.46 -14.72
C SER A 96 25.07 -2.01 -14.67
N ASP A 97 24.40 -1.96 -15.82
CA ASP A 97 23.00 -1.55 -15.93
C ASP A 97 22.10 -2.61 -15.33
N VAL A 98 22.33 -3.89 -15.61
CA VAL A 98 21.61 -5.01 -14.98
C VAL A 98 21.78 -4.98 -13.47
N LYS A 99 22.96 -4.64 -12.95
CA LYS A 99 23.17 -4.52 -11.50
C LYS A 99 22.35 -3.38 -10.91
N MET A 100 22.36 -2.20 -11.52
CA MET A 100 21.57 -1.05 -11.09
C MET A 100 20.08 -1.35 -11.12
N ASP A 101 19.61 -2.03 -12.16
CA ASP A 101 18.23 -2.39 -12.34
C ASP A 101 17.80 -3.48 -11.32
N ARG A 102 18.69 -4.41 -10.94
CA ARG A 102 18.46 -5.34 -9.81
C ARG A 102 18.34 -4.64 -8.48
N ASP A 103 19.18 -3.64 -8.22
CA ASP A 103 19.05 -2.83 -7.00
C ASP A 103 17.71 -2.07 -6.99
N SER A 104 17.25 -1.58 -8.14
CA SER A 104 15.93 -0.96 -8.29
C SER A 104 14.80 -1.95 -8.04
N LEU A 105 14.89 -3.16 -8.59
CA LEU A 105 13.92 -4.23 -8.33
C LEU A 105 13.85 -4.61 -6.84
N ALA A 106 15.00 -4.70 -6.18
CA ALA A 106 15.04 -4.97 -4.73
C ALA A 106 14.36 -3.85 -3.90
N GLN A 107 14.53 -2.59 -4.30
CA GLN A 107 13.83 -1.46 -3.68
C GLN A 107 12.31 -1.52 -3.90
N LEU A 108 11.87 -1.86 -5.11
CA LEU A 108 10.45 -2.01 -5.43
C LEU A 108 9.82 -3.14 -4.61
N ASN A 109 10.50 -4.29 -4.46
CA ASN A 109 10.04 -5.39 -3.59
C ASN A 109 9.90 -4.94 -2.13
N GLY A 110 10.91 -4.27 -1.58
CA GLY A 110 10.85 -3.74 -0.22
C GLY A 110 9.74 -2.71 -0.03
N SER A 111 9.45 -1.91 -1.06
CA SER A 111 8.35 -0.94 -1.04
C SER A 111 7.00 -1.65 -1.06
N LEU A 112 6.82 -2.72 -1.84
CA LEU A 112 5.60 -3.53 -1.88
C LEU A 112 5.31 -4.12 -0.51
N ASP A 113 6.29 -4.74 0.13
CA ASP A 113 6.15 -5.30 1.47
C ASP A 113 5.70 -4.24 2.48
N GLY A 114 6.30 -3.06 2.41
CA GLY A 114 5.92 -1.91 3.25
C GLY A 114 4.48 -1.46 3.03
N LEU A 115 4.04 -1.37 1.77
CA LEU A 115 2.66 -0.99 1.42
C LEU A 115 1.65 -2.03 1.90
N ILE A 116 1.95 -3.32 1.77
CA ILE A 116 1.08 -4.41 2.26
C ILE A 116 0.90 -4.32 3.78
N VAL A 117 1.99 -4.14 4.52
CA VAL A 117 1.93 -4.01 5.99
C VAL A 117 1.12 -2.78 6.40
N GLU A 118 1.34 -1.65 5.73
CA GLU A 118 0.61 -0.41 6.03
C GLU A 118 -0.88 -0.54 5.71
N ALA A 119 -1.24 -1.08 4.55
CA ALA A 119 -2.63 -1.29 4.16
C ALA A 119 -3.37 -2.21 5.13
N LYS A 120 -2.77 -3.34 5.49
CA LYS A 120 -3.33 -4.27 6.48
C LYS A 120 -3.57 -3.59 7.82
N LYS A 121 -2.59 -2.82 8.31
CA LYS A 121 -2.71 -2.08 9.56
C LYS A 121 -3.85 -1.07 9.51
N ARG A 122 -3.93 -0.23 8.46
CA ARG A 122 -4.98 0.78 8.31
C ARG A 122 -6.37 0.16 8.22
N ALA A 123 -6.52 -0.90 7.42
CA ALA A 123 -7.78 -1.61 7.27
C ALA A 123 -8.23 -2.29 8.58
N SER A 124 -7.32 -2.94 9.28
CA SER A 124 -7.59 -3.54 10.59
C SER A 124 -8.06 -2.50 11.61
N HIS A 125 -7.42 -1.33 11.65
CA HIS A 125 -7.85 -0.22 12.52
C HIS A 125 -9.25 0.30 12.15
N ALA A 126 -9.59 0.36 10.86
CA ALA A 126 -10.95 0.77 10.44
C ALA A 126 -12.01 -0.22 10.89
N LEU A 127 -11.77 -1.52 10.72
CA LEU A 127 -12.66 -2.57 11.18
C LEU A 127 -12.80 -2.57 12.70
N HIS A 128 -11.72 -2.31 13.42
CA HIS A 128 -11.75 -2.20 14.88
C HIS A 128 -12.60 -1.02 15.34
N ARG A 129 -12.45 0.18 14.72
CA ARG A 129 -13.31 1.34 14.99
C ARG A 129 -14.79 1.03 14.78
N HIS A 130 -15.10 0.35 13.68
CA HIS A 130 -16.48 -0.08 13.40
C HIS A 130 -17.02 -1.05 14.48
N THR A 131 -16.22 -2.01 14.91
CA THR A 131 -16.59 -2.97 15.96
C THR A 131 -16.81 -2.28 17.31
N LEU A 132 -15.95 -1.32 17.66
CA LEU A 132 -16.13 -0.51 18.88
C LEU A 132 -17.41 0.32 18.82
N ALA A 133 -17.70 0.92 17.65
CA ALA A 133 -18.92 1.68 17.44
C ALA A 133 -20.17 0.80 17.58
N LEU A 134 -20.17 -0.42 17.03
CA LEU A 134 -21.27 -1.39 17.21
C LEU A 134 -21.46 -1.74 18.69
N SER A 135 -20.37 -2.00 19.41
CA SER A 135 -20.46 -2.31 20.85
C SER A 135 -21.02 -1.14 21.66
N ALA A 136 -20.64 0.09 21.31
CA ALA A 136 -21.17 1.29 21.97
C ALA A 136 -22.65 1.52 21.61
N GLU A 137 -23.03 1.30 20.36
CA GLU A 137 -24.42 1.36 19.89
C GLU A 137 -25.31 0.38 20.68
N ASP A 138 -24.89 -0.88 20.78
CA ASP A 138 -25.62 -1.90 21.54
C ASP A 138 -25.84 -1.50 23.01
N CYS A 139 -24.80 -0.95 23.65
CA CYS A 139 -24.90 -0.44 25.02
C CYS A 139 -25.88 0.71 25.13
N LEU A 140 -25.85 1.66 24.22
CA LEU A 140 -26.72 2.85 24.25
C LEU A 140 -28.16 2.50 23.87
N ASN A 141 -28.40 1.59 22.96
CA ASN A 141 -29.70 1.08 22.59
C ASN A 141 -30.40 0.41 23.81
N ALA A 142 -29.64 -0.30 24.66
CA ALA A 142 -30.17 -0.85 25.91
C ALA A 142 -30.67 0.24 26.90
N HIS A 143 -30.24 1.50 26.70
CA HIS A 143 -30.68 2.67 27.45
C HIS A 143 -31.67 3.58 26.69
N CYS A 144 -32.34 2.99 25.68
CA CYS A 144 -33.38 3.65 24.88
C CYS A 144 -32.87 4.80 23.99
N PHE A 145 -31.59 4.81 23.62
CA PHE A 145 -31.10 5.65 22.54
C PHE A 145 -31.42 5.01 21.19
N LEU A 146 -31.72 5.81 20.19
CA LEU A 146 -31.95 5.39 18.82
C LEU A 146 -30.85 5.96 17.93
N THR A 147 -30.26 5.12 17.12
CA THR A 147 -29.20 5.50 16.18
C THR A 147 -29.76 6.35 15.05
N THR A 148 -29.20 7.53 14.84
CA THR A 148 -29.55 8.46 13.76
C THR A 148 -28.48 8.51 12.66
N THR A 149 -27.21 8.34 13.02
CA THR A 149 -26.07 8.27 12.09
C THR A 149 -25.14 7.15 12.54
N PHE A 150 -24.67 6.33 11.59
CA PHE A 150 -23.73 5.23 11.86
C PHE A 150 -22.90 4.95 10.62
N GLN A 151 -21.80 5.70 10.46
CA GLN A 151 -21.01 5.63 9.23
C GLN A 151 -19.59 6.19 9.38
N PHE A 152 -18.73 5.84 8.45
CA PHE A 152 -17.49 6.57 8.28
C PHE A 152 -17.74 7.97 7.70
N GLU A 153 -16.96 8.94 8.13
CA GLU A 153 -16.99 10.31 7.64
C GLU A 153 -16.79 10.32 6.12
N GLU A 154 -17.75 10.96 5.40
CA GLU A 154 -17.81 10.98 3.94
C GLU A 154 -17.85 9.58 3.27
N GLY A 155 -18.17 8.53 4.02
CA GLY A 155 -18.15 7.15 3.53
C GLY A 155 -16.75 6.55 3.34
N ASP A 156 -15.70 7.26 3.73
CA ASP A 156 -14.30 6.82 3.58
C ASP A 156 -13.82 6.10 4.85
N GLN A 157 -13.56 4.80 4.75
CA GLN A 157 -13.09 3.97 5.88
C GLN A 157 -11.75 4.41 6.46
N ARG A 158 -10.98 5.22 5.77
CA ARG A 158 -9.71 5.80 6.27
C ARG A 158 -9.93 6.95 7.22
N LYS A 159 -11.14 7.54 7.21
CA LYS A 159 -11.53 8.66 8.07
C LYS A 159 -12.15 8.19 9.40
N SER A 160 -12.60 9.13 10.21
CA SER A 160 -13.26 8.87 11.47
C SER A 160 -14.57 8.09 11.26
N PHE A 161 -14.90 7.21 12.21
CA PHE A 161 -16.23 6.61 12.28
C PHE A 161 -17.10 7.45 13.22
N ILE A 162 -18.32 7.80 12.80
CA ILE A 162 -19.24 8.66 13.54
C ILE A 162 -20.51 7.86 13.82
N ALA A 163 -20.88 7.81 15.12
CA ALA A 163 -22.15 7.28 15.57
C ALA A 163 -22.91 8.38 16.32
N GLU A 164 -24.11 8.73 15.87
CA GLU A 164 -24.99 9.66 16.53
C GLU A 164 -26.24 8.92 17.00
N LEU A 165 -26.58 9.12 18.26
CA LEU A 165 -27.72 8.47 18.91
C LEU A 165 -28.53 9.51 19.65
N GLU A 166 -29.86 9.37 19.62
CA GLU A 166 -30.79 10.28 20.26
C GLU A 166 -31.77 9.52 21.19
N ARG A 167 -32.08 10.15 22.31
CA ARG A 167 -33.13 9.67 23.21
C ARG A 167 -34.24 10.72 23.32
N SER A 168 -35.39 10.40 22.74
CA SER A 168 -36.50 11.35 22.60
C SER A 168 -37.17 11.76 23.92
N ILE A 169 -37.02 10.97 24.99
CA ILE A 169 -37.72 11.24 26.28
C ILE A 169 -37.17 12.50 26.96
N ASP A 170 -35.88 12.76 26.82
CA ASP A 170 -35.16 13.87 27.45
C ASP A 170 -34.37 14.72 26.46
N GLU A 171 -34.58 14.49 25.18
CA GLU A 171 -33.93 15.22 24.06
C GLU A 171 -32.40 15.19 24.16
N VAL A 172 -31.81 14.09 24.66
CA VAL A 172 -30.38 13.90 24.74
C VAL A 172 -29.86 13.34 23.42
N LYS A 173 -28.83 13.97 22.86
CA LYS A 173 -28.08 13.48 21.72
C LYS A 173 -26.63 13.15 22.13
N ILE A 174 -26.17 11.97 21.75
CA ILE A 174 -24.78 11.51 21.94
C ILE A 174 -24.13 11.38 20.57
N THR A 175 -22.96 11.99 20.39
CA THR A 175 -22.12 11.79 19.21
C THR A 175 -20.82 11.12 19.65
N LEU A 176 -20.55 9.94 19.10
CA LEU A 176 -19.31 9.21 19.29
C LEU A 176 -18.45 9.36 18.04
N VAL A 177 -17.20 9.72 18.20
CA VAL A 177 -16.24 9.86 17.10
C VAL A 177 -15.03 8.98 17.39
N PHE A 178 -14.80 8.00 16.54
CA PHE A 178 -13.65 7.09 16.60
C PHE A 178 -12.65 7.52 15.54
N THR A 179 -11.53 8.11 15.95
CA THR A 179 -10.54 8.69 15.04
C THR A 179 -9.57 7.64 14.48
N PRO A 180 -9.07 7.79 13.23
CA PRO A 180 -8.06 6.89 12.67
C PRO A 180 -6.66 7.10 13.24
N GLU A 181 -6.40 8.29 13.81
CA GLU A 181 -5.12 8.72 14.35
C GLU A 181 -5.23 8.82 15.86
N GLY A 182 -4.58 7.91 16.54
CA GLY A 182 -4.41 7.95 17.98
C GLY A 182 -3.48 6.83 18.40
N ARG A 183 -2.64 7.10 19.39
CA ARG A 183 -2.02 6.03 20.15
C ARG A 183 -3.17 5.33 20.86
N ASP A 184 -3.41 4.09 20.45
CA ASP A 184 -4.35 3.21 21.13
C ASP A 184 -5.78 3.80 21.27
N GLU A 185 -6.53 3.82 20.14
CA GLU A 185 -8.00 3.81 20.14
C GLU A 185 -8.67 4.98 20.89
N GLU A 186 -8.36 6.21 20.51
CA GLU A 186 -9.04 7.37 21.05
C GLU A 186 -10.46 7.46 20.47
N ALA A 187 -11.45 7.24 21.33
CA ALA A 187 -12.84 7.54 21.04
C ALA A 187 -13.24 8.84 21.77
N TRP A 188 -13.84 9.76 21.03
CA TRP A 188 -14.40 10.98 21.59
C TRP A 188 -15.91 10.83 21.75
N CYS A 189 -16.41 11.16 22.95
CA CYS A 189 -17.82 11.16 23.22
C CYS A 189 -18.30 12.59 23.48
N PHE A 190 -19.24 13.07 22.66
CA PHE A 190 -19.88 14.37 22.83
C PHE A 190 -21.33 14.14 23.24
N ILE A 191 -21.74 14.73 24.35
CA ILE A 191 -23.13 14.66 24.85
C ILE A 191 -23.75 16.04 24.68
N HIS A 192 -24.80 16.12 23.87
CA HIS A 192 -25.57 17.33 23.64
C HIS A 192 -26.90 17.19 24.40
N HIS A 193 -27.24 18.20 25.15
CA HIS A 193 -28.51 18.29 25.87
C HIS A 193 -29.20 19.62 25.52
N ASN A 194 -30.48 19.61 25.20
CA ASN A 194 -31.23 20.82 24.84
C ASN A 194 -31.46 21.78 26.03
N GLN A 195 -31.21 21.37 27.27
CA GLN A 195 -31.19 22.27 28.41
C GLN A 195 -29.76 22.79 28.62
N TYR A 196 -29.65 24.11 28.80
CA TYR A 196 -28.39 24.82 29.07
C TYR A 196 -27.68 24.17 30.25
N ILE A 197 -26.63 23.41 29.99
CA ILE A 197 -25.77 22.80 31.01
C ILE A 197 -24.49 23.62 31.09
N ASP A 198 -24.18 24.04 32.32
CA ASP A 198 -22.94 24.76 32.65
C ASP A 198 -21.71 24.04 32.12
N PRO A 199 -20.93 24.64 31.17
CA PRO A 199 -19.76 24.00 30.55
C PRO A 199 -18.66 23.58 31.55
N ASN A 200 -18.72 24.02 32.79
CA ASN A 200 -17.77 23.65 33.85
C ASN A 200 -18.09 22.30 34.55
N LYS A 201 -19.16 21.61 34.17
CA LYS A 201 -19.56 20.33 34.77
C LYS A 201 -19.22 19.08 33.99
N TYR A 202 -18.50 19.20 32.88
CA TYR A 202 -18.09 18.01 32.13
C TYR A 202 -16.76 17.48 32.63
N GLU A 203 -16.75 16.51 33.50
CA GLU A 203 -15.64 15.57 33.62
C GLU A 203 -15.79 14.51 32.53
N VAL A 204 -14.85 14.51 31.59
CA VAL A 204 -14.74 13.45 30.60
C VAL A 204 -14.28 12.19 31.32
N LEU A 205 -15.23 11.29 31.58
CA LEU A 205 -14.95 9.93 32.04
C LEU A 205 -14.65 9.06 30.82
N VAL A 206 -13.43 9.16 30.29
CA VAL A 206 -12.85 8.13 29.43
C VAL A 206 -11.64 7.58 30.19
N LYS A 207 -11.81 6.40 30.76
CA LYS A 207 -10.73 5.51 31.16
C LYS A 207 -10.95 4.18 30.49
#